data_fafbe9774a05d5762e868375b5d5651e
#
_entry.id   fafbe9774a05d5762e868375b5d5651e
#
_cell.length_a   1.000
_cell.length_b   1.000
_cell.length_c   1.000
_cell.angle_alpha   90.00
_cell.angle_beta   90.00
_cell.angle_gamma   90.00
#
_symmetry.space_group_name_H-M   'P 1'
#
loop_
_entity.id
_entity.type
_entity.pdbx_description
1 polymer ?
#
loop_
_entity_poly.entity_id
_entity_poly.type
_entity_poly.pdbx_seq_one_letter_code
_entity_poly.pdbx_strand_id
1 'polypeptide(L)'
;SVGINDTPEGAAFYRERIAFHTTSSALTADQIHAIGLAEVARIRGEMIKIKDQVGFKGSLQEFFVFLRTDPQFYYKTGQELLEGYLAVSKRIDPNLVRLFGTLPRTPYGVRPIPATSAPNTTTAYYQGPAADGTRPGYYYVNLYRPEVRPKYEMEVLSVHEAVPGHHLQIALAIEQAGMPDFRRNAGYTAYVEGWALYSESLG
;
A
#
# COMPACT_ATOMS: atom_id res chain seq x y z
N SER A 1 -19.34 23.55 2.45
CA SER A 1 -19.67 22.11 2.58
C SER A 1 -19.98 21.81 4.03
N VAL A 2 -21.04 21.07 4.27
CA VAL A 2 -21.41 20.64 5.62
C VAL A 2 -20.58 19.40 5.94
N GLY A 3 -19.73 19.48 6.98
CA GLY A 3 -19.01 18.33 7.49
C GLY A 3 -19.95 17.43 8.29
N ILE A 4 -19.56 16.16 8.51
CA ILE A 4 -20.34 15.23 9.32
C ILE A 4 -20.60 15.76 10.74
N ASN A 5 -19.69 16.55 11.29
CA ASN A 5 -19.85 17.18 12.61
C ASN A 5 -21.02 18.16 12.69
N ASP A 6 -21.48 18.70 11.58
CA ASP A 6 -22.56 19.69 11.50
C ASP A 6 -23.95 19.01 11.42
N THR A 7 -23.99 17.67 11.36
CA THR A 7 -25.24 16.91 11.37
C THR A 7 -25.66 16.53 12.81
N PRO A 8 -26.95 16.24 13.05
CA PRO A 8 -27.38 15.67 14.34
C PRO A 8 -26.51 14.46 14.71
N GLU A 9 -26.02 14.38 15.94
CA GLU A 9 -25.11 13.35 16.46
C GLU A 9 -23.79 13.18 15.68
N GLY A 10 -23.50 14.07 14.71
CA GLY A 10 -22.33 13.95 13.82
C GLY A 10 -21.00 13.94 14.55
N ALA A 11 -20.85 14.72 15.61
CA ALA A 11 -19.63 14.74 16.42
C ALA A 11 -19.42 13.41 17.19
N ALA A 12 -20.47 12.80 17.68
CA ALA A 12 -20.41 11.48 18.33
C ALA A 12 -20.07 10.40 17.31
N PHE A 13 -20.74 10.41 16.17
CA PHE A 13 -20.44 9.49 15.05
C PHE A 13 -18.98 9.61 14.58
N TYR A 14 -18.45 10.84 14.44
CA TYR A 14 -17.07 11.03 13.99
C TYR A 14 -16.06 10.48 15.01
N ARG A 15 -16.29 10.68 16.32
CA ARG A 15 -15.44 10.06 17.37
C ARG A 15 -15.45 8.53 17.26
N GLU A 16 -16.63 7.91 17.08
CA GLU A 16 -16.75 6.47 16.90
C GLU A 16 -16.00 5.98 15.63
N ARG A 17 -16.06 6.73 14.55
CA ARG A 17 -15.29 6.40 13.33
C ARG A 17 -13.80 6.48 13.55
N ILE A 18 -13.31 7.49 14.29
CA ILE A 18 -11.90 7.55 14.69
C ILE A 18 -11.53 6.31 15.50
N ALA A 19 -12.26 6.01 16.55
CA ALA A 19 -11.99 4.84 17.40
C ALA A 19 -12.00 3.52 16.60
N PHE A 20 -12.95 3.36 15.69
CA PHE A 20 -13.05 2.18 14.83
C PHE A 20 -11.84 2.04 13.90
N HIS A 21 -11.47 3.09 13.17
CA HIS A 21 -10.40 3.02 12.16
C HIS A 21 -9.00 2.98 12.77
N THR A 22 -8.80 3.66 13.91
CA THR A 22 -7.51 3.67 14.62
C THR A 22 -7.36 2.53 15.64
N THR A 23 -8.46 1.81 15.92
CA THR A 23 -8.55 0.82 17.02
C THR A 23 -8.20 1.41 18.40
N SER A 24 -8.35 2.72 18.58
CA SER A 24 -8.02 3.44 19.81
C SER A 24 -9.07 4.49 20.13
N SER A 25 -9.56 4.49 21.38
CA SER A 25 -10.41 5.55 21.92
C SER A 25 -9.62 6.73 22.50
N ALA A 26 -8.29 6.65 22.55
CA ALA A 26 -7.42 7.65 23.15
C ALA A 26 -7.07 8.82 22.20
N LEU A 27 -7.25 8.63 20.87
CA LEU A 27 -6.91 9.63 19.87
C LEU A 27 -8.09 10.56 19.58
N THR A 28 -7.83 11.86 19.61
CA THR A 28 -8.78 12.88 19.15
C THR A 28 -8.50 13.29 17.69
N ALA A 29 -9.48 13.92 17.04
CA ALA A 29 -9.33 14.47 15.70
C ALA A 29 -8.15 15.44 15.60
N ASP A 30 -8.00 16.34 16.58
CA ASP A 30 -6.93 17.34 16.61
C ASP A 30 -5.55 16.69 16.79
N GLN A 31 -5.44 15.65 17.60
CA GLN A 31 -4.20 14.89 17.74
C GLN A 31 -3.82 14.19 16.44
N ILE A 32 -4.76 13.58 15.75
CA ILE A 32 -4.53 12.95 14.44
C ILE A 32 -4.11 13.99 13.41
N HIS A 33 -4.76 15.16 13.39
CA HIS A 33 -4.39 16.26 12.51
C HIS A 33 -2.96 16.76 12.79
N ALA A 34 -2.60 16.94 14.08
CA ALA A 34 -1.26 17.36 14.47
C ALA A 34 -0.19 16.33 14.06
N ILE A 35 -0.46 15.02 14.22
CA ILE A 35 0.40 13.95 13.73
C ILE A 35 0.59 14.07 12.21
N GLY A 36 -0.51 14.27 11.46
CA GLY A 36 -0.47 14.44 10.02
C GLY A 36 0.41 15.62 9.57
N LEU A 37 0.29 16.76 10.23
CA LEU A 37 1.14 17.95 9.94
C LEU A 37 2.63 17.67 10.21
N ALA A 38 2.94 16.99 11.31
CA ALA A 38 4.32 16.61 11.66
C ALA A 38 4.90 15.63 10.62
N GLU A 39 4.12 14.62 10.20
CA GLU A 39 4.55 13.66 9.18
C GLU A 39 4.74 14.30 7.80
N VAL A 40 3.88 15.22 7.38
CA VAL A 40 4.07 15.98 6.13
C VAL A 40 5.39 16.75 6.17
N ALA A 41 5.72 17.41 7.29
CA ALA A 41 6.98 18.13 7.44
C ALA A 41 8.19 17.18 7.39
N ARG A 42 8.11 16.03 8.10
CA ARG A 42 9.15 14.99 8.10
C ARG A 42 9.39 14.43 6.70
N ILE A 43 8.33 13.97 6.02
CA ILE A 43 8.40 13.39 4.69
C ILE A 43 8.98 14.39 3.68
N ARG A 44 8.56 15.66 3.73
CA ARG A 44 9.13 16.70 2.89
C ARG A 44 10.64 16.87 3.10
N GLY A 45 11.08 16.78 4.36
CA GLY A 45 12.51 16.79 4.69
C GLY A 45 13.27 15.60 4.07
N GLU A 46 12.70 14.40 4.13
CA GLU A 46 13.31 13.21 3.52
C GLU A 46 13.33 13.31 1.98
N MET A 47 12.29 13.81 1.34
CA MET A 47 12.26 14.05 -0.10
C MET A 47 13.38 15.01 -0.55
N ILE A 48 13.66 16.05 0.23
CA ILE A 48 14.76 16.98 -0.04
C ILE A 48 16.11 16.25 0.05
N LYS A 49 16.31 15.43 1.08
CA LYS A 49 17.53 14.64 1.25
C LYS A 49 17.75 13.70 0.06
N ILE A 50 16.71 12.98 -0.35
CA ILE A 50 16.78 12.07 -1.51
C ILE A 50 17.13 12.85 -2.79
N LYS A 51 16.48 13.99 -3.03
CA LYS A 51 16.78 14.88 -4.15
C LYS A 51 18.27 15.27 -4.17
N ASP A 52 18.81 15.61 -3.01
CA ASP A 52 20.22 16.01 -2.89
C ASP A 52 21.17 14.80 -3.07
N GLN A 53 20.82 13.63 -2.54
CA GLN A 53 21.58 12.39 -2.68
C GLN A 53 21.70 11.92 -4.13
N VAL A 54 20.63 12.05 -4.93
CA VAL A 54 20.67 11.74 -6.37
C VAL A 54 21.33 12.84 -7.21
N GLY A 55 21.79 13.93 -6.58
CA GLY A 55 22.53 15.00 -7.23
C GLY A 55 21.67 15.99 -8.03
N PHE A 56 20.35 15.99 -7.87
CA PHE A 56 19.48 16.93 -8.59
C PHE A 56 19.65 18.36 -8.05
N LYS A 57 20.00 19.31 -8.92
CA LYS A 57 20.39 20.68 -8.53
C LYS A 57 19.24 21.68 -8.44
N GLY A 58 18.04 21.31 -8.88
CA GLY A 58 16.86 22.17 -8.85
C GLY A 58 16.14 22.14 -7.49
N SER A 59 15.06 22.90 -7.42
CA SER A 59 14.11 22.86 -6.30
C SER A 59 13.41 21.49 -6.20
N LEU A 60 12.74 21.24 -5.06
CA LEU A 60 11.94 20.01 -4.90
C LEU A 60 10.80 19.95 -5.93
N GLN A 61 10.21 21.10 -6.27
CA GLN A 61 9.16 21.16 -7.29
C GLN A 61 9.66 20.78 -8.69
N GLU A 62 10.84 21.26 -9.06
CA GLU A 62 11.49 20.89 -10.33
C GLU A 62 11.88 19.41 -10.34
N PHE A 63 12.29 18.86 -9.19
CA PHE A 63 12.54 17.43 -9.04
C PHE A 63 11.28 16.60 -9.29
N PHE A 64 10.13 17.02 -8.76
CA PHE A 64 8.85 16.35 -9.03
C PHE A 64 8.44 16.42 -10.50
N VAL A 65 8.73 17.54 -11.18
CA VAL A 65 8.49 17.64 -12.62
C VAL A 65 9.40 16.66 -13.36
N PHE A 66 10.70 16.63 -13.04
CA PHE A 66 11.65 15.67 -13.62
C PHE A 66 11.20 14.23 -13.45
N LEU A 67 10.83 13.81 -12.23
CA LEU A 67 10.36 12.46 -11.95
C LEU A 67 9.10 12.08 -12.76
N ARG A 68 8.21 13.04 -13.00
CA ARG A 68 6.95 12.81 -13.73
C ARG A 68 7.08 12.87 -15.25
N THR A 69 8.11 13.48 -15.78
CA THR A 69 8.21 13.77 -17.23
C THR A 69 9.36 13.07 -17.92
N ASP A 70 10.40 12.63 -17.18
CA ASP A 70 11.53 11.96 -17.80
C ASP A 70 11.17 10.50 -18.15
N PRO A 71 11.25 10.12 -19.45
CA PRO A 71 10.85 8.79 -19.92
C PRO A 71 11.68 7.64 -19.35
N GLN A 72 12.85 7.89 -18.75
CA GLN A 72 13.65 6.84 -18.10
C GLN A 72 12.89 6.13 -16.97
N PHE A 73 11.96 6.82 -16.33
CA PHE A 73 11.18 6.31 -15.19
C PHE A 73 9.96 5.49 -15.60
N TYR A 74 9.69 5.35 -16.89
CA TYR A 74 8.45 4.70 -17.36
C TYR A 74 8.76 3.55 -18.32
N TYR A 75 7.86 2.57 -18.34
CA TYR A 75 7.82 1.57 -19.39
C TYR A 75 7.00 2.09 -20.58
N LYS A 76 7.27 1.57 -21.76
CA LYS A 76 6.57 1.97 -22.99
C LYS A 76 5.25 1.23 -23.19
N THR A 77 5.16 0.02 -22.67
CA THR A 77 4.00 -0.86 -22.85
C THR A 77 3.51 -1.44 -21.54
N GLY A 78 2.21 -1.79 -21.49
CA GLY A 78 1.64 -2.48 -20.33
C GLY A 78 2.30 -3.86 -20.10
N GLN A 79 2.74 -4.54 -21.14
CA GLN A 79 3.44 -5.82 -21.02
C GLN A 79 4.78 -5.65 -20.30
N GLU A 80 5.61 -4.68 -20.68
CA GLU A 80 6.87 -4.37 -20.00
C GLU A 80 6.63 -3.97 -18.53
N LEU A 81 5.58 -3.21 -18.26
CA LEU A 81 5.19 -2.83 -16.90
C LEU A 81 4.82 -4.06 -16.07
N LEU A 82 4.03 -4.99 -16.61
CA LEU A 82 3.68 -6.25 -15.93
C LEU A 82 4.92 -7.10 -15.64
N GLU A 83 5.80 -7.26 -16.61
CA GLU A 83 7.06 -7.99 -16.44
C GLU A 83 7.94 -7.36 -15.37
N GLY A 84 7.96 -6.02 -15.30
CA GLY A 84 8.62 -5.28 -14.23
C GLY A 84 8.08 -5.62 -12.86
N TYR A 85 6.76 -5.62 -12.65
CA TYR A 85 6.12 -6.00 -11.39
C TYR A 85 6.39 -7.46 -11.00
N LEU A 86 6.32 -8.38 -11.97
CA LEU A 86 6.67 -9.79 -11.73
C LEU A 86 8.13 -9.95 -11.31
N ALA A 87 9.05 -9.24 -11.97
CA ALA A 87 10.47 -9.28 -11.65
C ALA A 87 10.77 -8.69 -10.26
N VAL A 88 10.14 -7.56 -9.89
CA VAL A 88 10.26 -6.96 -8.55
C VAL A 88 9.77 -7.93 -7.49
N SER A 89 8.55 -8.44 -7.64
CA SER A 89 7.96 -9.40 -6.70
C SER A 89 8.88 -10.61 -6.50
N LYS A 90 9.43 -11.15 -7.59
CA LYS A 90 10.31 -12.32 -7.51
C LYS A 90 11.69 -12.04 -6.89
N ARG A 91 12.17 -10.81 -6.93
CA ARG A 91 13.37 -10.39 -6.18
C ARG A 91 13.13 -10.25 -4.68
N ILE A 92 11.93 -9.85 -4.28
CA ILE A 92 11.54 -9.68 -2.87
C ILE A 92 11.35 -11.04 -2.18
N ASP A 93 10.66 -11.99 -2.82
CA ASP A 93 10.28 -13.29 -2.24
C ASP A 93 11.40 -13.99 -1.43
N PRO A 94 12.62 -14.19 -1.94
CA PRO A 94 13.65 -14.95 -1.22
C PRO A 94 14.22 -14.21 0.00
N ASN A 95 13.96 -12.91 0.14
CA ASN A 95 14.41 -12.15 1.30
C ASN A 95 13.51 -12.31 2.52
N LEU A 96 12.28 -12.79 2.35
CA LEU A 96 11.31 -12.95 3.44
C LEU A 96 11.83 -13.84 4.58
N VAL A 97 12.54 -14.92 4.27
CA VAL A 97 13.11 -15.84 5.26
C VAL A 97 14.16 -15.19 6.18
N ARG A 98 14.67 -14.01 5.79
CA ARG A 98 15.64 -13.25 6.62
C ARG A 98 14.92 -12.43 7.69
N LEU A 99 13.65 -12.13 7.51
CA LEU A 99 12.84 -11.25 8.36
C LEU A 99 11.77 -12.03 9.14
N PHE A 100 11.23 -13.11 8.58
CA PHE A 100 10.07 -13.81 9.12
C PHE A 100 10.35 -15.29 9.33
N GLY A 101 10.08 -15.78 10.56
CA GLY A 101 10.22 -17.20 10.90
C GLY A 101 9.06 -18.07 10.39
N THR A 102 7.94 -17.45 10.01
CA THR A 102 6.76 -18.14 9.46
C THR A 102 6.30 -17.42 8.22
N LEU A 103 6.10 -18.18 7.14
CA LEU A 103 5.60 -17.68 5.88
C LEU A 103 4.25 -18.34 5.55
N PRO A 104 3.36 -17.66 4.79
CA PRO A 104 2.10 -18.27 4.34
C PRO A 104 2.36 -19.52 3.48
N ARG A 105 1.53 -20.54 3.65
CA ARG A 105 1.52 -21.69 2.74
C ARG A 105 0.87 -21.35 1.41
N THR A 106 -0.13 -20.49 1.45
CA THR A 106 -0.85 -20.03 0.26
C THR A 106 0.01 -19.05 -0.52
N PRO A 107 0.30 -19.30 -1.80
CA PRO A 107 1.06 -18.36 -2.63
C PRO A 107 0.24 -17.16 -3.04
N TYR A 108 0.90 -16.19 -3.68
CA TYR A 108 0.24 -15.13 -4.42
C TYR A 108 0.70 -15.10 -5.88
N GLY A 109 -0.09 -14.43 -6.71
CA GLY A 109 0.27 -14.12 -8.10
C GLY A 109 0.10 -12.64 -8.39
N VAL A 110 0.77 -12.16 -9.43
CA VAL A 110 0.59 -10.81 -9.97
C VAL A 110 -0.28 -10.89 -11.21
N ARG A 111 -1.32 -10.04 -11.28
CA ARG A 111 -2.28 -10.01 -12.40
C ARG A 111 -2.59 -8.58 -12.84
N PRO A 112 -2.88 -8.36 -14.12
CA PRO A 112 -3.40 -7.06 -14.55
C PRO A 112 -4.82 -6.83 -14.01
N ILE A 113 -5.12 -5.59 -13.66
CA ILE A 113 -6.50 -5.13 -13.44
C ILE A 113 -7.26 -5.28 -14.76
N PRO A 114 -8.52 -5.79 -14.74
CA PRO A 114 -9.30 -5.94 -15.96
C PRO A 114 -9.37 -4.64 -16.77
N ALA A 115 -9.16 -4.73 -18.07
CA ALA A 115 -9.07 -3.55 -18.97
C ALA A 115 -10.31 -2.65 -18.92
N THR A 116 -11.48 -3.22 -18.63
CA THR A 116 -12.75 -2.49 -18.51
C THR A 116 -12.80 -1.57 -17.28
N SER A 117 -12.14 -1.93 -16.19
CA SER A 117 -12.12 -1.15 -14.94
C SER A 117 -10.84 -0.35 -14.76
N ALA A 118 -9.75 -0.72 -15.43
CA ALA A 118 -8.43 -0.12 -15.29
C ALA A 118 -8.39 1.41 -15.42
N PRO A 119 -9.15 2.06 -16.37
CA PRO A 119 -9.16 3.52 -16.49
C PRO A 119 -9.67 4.27 -15.25
N ASN A 120 -10.53 3.62 -14.45
CA ASN A 120 -11.23 4.24 -13.32
C ASN A 120 -10.88 3.58 -11.98
N THR A 121 -9.75 2.86 -11.92
CA THR A 121 -9.31 2.12 -10.74
C THR A 121 -7.95 2.65 -10.27
N THR A 122 -7.60 2.36 -9.01
CA THR A 122 -6.30 2.67 -8.40
C THR A 122 -5.11 2.06 -9.15
N THR A 123 -3.90 2.42 -8.76
CA THR A 123 -2.65 1.90 -9.34
C THR A 123 -2.48 0.40 -9.08
N ALA A 124 -2.88 -0.06 -7.92
CA ALA A 124 -2.76 -1.46 -7.54
C ALA A 124 -3.75 -1.79 -6.42
N TYR A 125 -4.02 -3.06 -6.19
CA TYR A 125 -4.71 -3.56 -4.99
C TYR A 125 -4.44 -5.05 -4.78
N TYR A 126 -4.61 -5.50 -3.55
CA TYR A 126 -4.49 -6.90 -3.20
C TYR A 126 -5.86 -7.56 -2.99
N GLN A 127 -5.99 -8.80 -3.45
CA GLN A 127 -7.12 -9.68 -3.16
C GLN A 127 -6.64 -10.90 -2.39
N GLY A 128 -7.16 -11.08 -1.18
CA GLY A 128 -6.81 -12.21 -0.30
C GLY A 128 -7.13 -13.60 -0.91
N PRO A 129 -6.46 -14.66 -0.45
CA PRO A 129 -6.73 -16.02 -0.89
C PRO A 129 -8.09 -16.51 -0.40
N ALA A 130 -8.58 -17.61 -1.00
CA ALA A 130 -9.74 -18.31 -0.45
C ALA A 130 -9.37 -19.05 0.84
N ALA A 131 -10.26 -19.03 1.83
CA ALA A 131 -10.01 -19.67 3.13
C ALA A 131 -9.86 -21.20 3.05
N ASP A 132 -10.45 -21.81 2.03
CA ASP A 132 -10.35 -23.24 1.75
C ASP A 132 -9.10 -23.64 0.94
N GLY A 133 -8.25 -22.68 0.59
CA GLY A 133 -7.02 -22.89 -0.19
C GLY A 133 -7.22 -23.13 -1.68
N THR A 134 -8.45 -23.01 -2.20
CA THR A 134 -8.74 -23.26 -3.63
C THR A 134 -8.32 -22.14 -4.56
N ARG A 135 -8.04 -20.93 -4.02
CA ARG A 135 -7.60 -19.77 -4.78
C ARG A 135 -6.46 -19.07 -4.05
N PRO A 136 -5.34 -18.75 -4.73
CA PRO A 136 -4.24 -17.97 -4.16
C PRO A 136 -4.63 -16.51 -3.93
N GLY A 137 -3.79 -15.75 -3.24
CA GLY A 137 -3.86 -14.30 -3.22
C GLY A 137 -3.48 -13.69 -4.57
N TYR A 138 -4.00 -12.51 -4.89
CA TYR A 138 -3.61 -11.79 -6.09
C TYR A 138 -3.29 -10.33 -5.82
N TYR A 139 -2.11 -9.95 -6.25
CA TYR A 139 -1.68 -8.58 -6.40
C TYR A 139 -2.07 -8.09 -7.80
N TYR A 140 -3.07 -7.20 -7.87
CA TYR A 140 -3.54 -6.62 -9.13
C TYR A 140 -2.83 -5.32 -9.43
N VAL A 141 -2.27 -5.21 -10.64
CA VAL A 141 -1.53 -4.04 -11.13
C VAL A 141 -2.23 -3.40 -12.31
N ASN A 142 -2.30 -2.09 -12.31
CA ASN A 142 -2.96 -1.34 -13.37
C ASN A 142 -1.99 -1.10 -14.52
N LEU A 143 -2.28 -1.68 -15.69
CA LEU A 143 -1.46 -1.55 -16.90
C LEU A 143 -1.96 -0.46 -17.86
N TYR A 144 -3.08 0.22 -17.50
CA TYR A 144 -3.60 1.30 -18.30
C TYR A 144 -2.69 2.53 -18.17
N ARG A 145 -2.29 3.09 -19.32
CA ARG A 145 -1.40 4.24 -19.40
C ARG A 145 -0.08 4.02 -18.66
N PRO A 146 0.81 3.12 -19.14
CA PRO A 146 2.09 2.82 -18.51
C PRO A 146 3.00 4.05 -18.37
N GLU A 147 2.81 5.06 -19.23
CA GLU A 147 3.55 6.33 -19.21
C GLU A 147 3.25 7.24 -18.00
N VAL A 148 2.28 6.88 -17.16
CA VAL A 148 1.98 7.59 -15.90
C VAL A 148 2.23 6.71 -14.66
N ARG A 149 2.89 5.54 -14.83
CA ARG A 149 3.16 4.57 -13.77
C ARG A 149 4.67 4.38 -13.62
N PRO A 150 5.29 5.13 -12.72
CA PRO A 150 6.74 5.17 -12.66
C PRO A 150 7.35 3.91 -12.04
N LYS A 151 8.51 3.52 -12.56
CA LYS A 151 9.28 2.37 -12.07
C LYS A 151 9.68 2.49 -10.60
N TYR A 152 9.93 3.70 -10.11
CA TYR A 152 10.36 3.93 -8.73
C TYR A 152 9.26 3.68 -7.68
N GLU A 153 7.99 3.57 -8.08
CA GLU A 153 6.91 3.17 -7.18
C GLU A 153 6.73 1.64 -7.11
N MET A 154 7.32 0.88 -8.03
CA MET A 154 7.00 -0.54 -8.18
C MET A 154 7.43 -1.37 -6.97
N GLU A 155 8.60 -1.08 -6.41
CA GLU A 155 9.11 -1.83 -5.26
C GLU A 155 8.26 -1.58 -4.01
N VAL A 156 8.00 -0.32 -3.71
CA VAL A 156 7.17 0.07 -2.58
C VAL A 156 5.74 -0.48 -2.68
N LEU A 157 5.13 -0.44 -3.87
CA LEU A 157 3.82 -1.05 -4.11
C LEU A 157 3.87 -2.57 -3.97
N SER A 158 4.93 -3.24 -4.43
CA SER A 158 5.03 -4.69 -4.34
C SER A 158 5.23 -5.17 -2.90
N VAL A 159 5.96 -4.44 -2.06
CA VAL A 159 6.07 -4.78 -0.62
C VAL A 159 4.77 -4.46 0.11
N HIS A 160 4.03 -3.44 -0.28
CA HIS A 160 2.73 -3.09 0.30
C HIS A 160 1.65 -4.14 -0.02
N GLU A 161 1.42 -4.40 -1.30
CA GLU A 161 0.30 -5.25 -1.76
C GLU A 161 0.60 -6.74 -1.65
N ALA A 162 1.84 -7.15 -1.92
CA ALA A 162 2.22 -8.54 -1.87
C ALA A 162 2.95 -8.88 -0.56
N VAL A 163 4.27 -9.00 -0.59
CA VAL A 163 5.05 -9.46 0.56
C VAL A 163 6.18 -8.48 0.88
N PRO A 164 6.36 -8.15 2.18
CA PRO A 164 5.68 -8.70 3.37
C PRO A 164 4.37 -8.02 3.75
N GLY A 165 3.75 -7.20 2.89
CA GLY A 165 2.55 -6.43 3.17
C GLY A 165 1.26 -7.26 3.26
N HIS A 166 0.25 -6.86 2.49
CA HIS A 166 -1.11 -7.42 2.59
C HIS A 166 -1.16 -8.94 2.43
N HIS A 167 -0.43 -9.51 1.45
CA HIS A 167 -0.47 -10.96 1.26
C HIS A 167 0.03 -11.71 2.49
N LEU A 168 1.21 -11.36 3.01
CA LEU A 168 1.77 -12.06 4.15
C LEU A 168 0.86 -11.98 5.37
N GLN A 169 0.37 -10.78 5.70
CA GLN A 169 -0.50 -10.57 6.86
C GLN A 169 -1.83 -11.31 6.73
N ILE A 170 -2.54 -11.13 5.62
CA ILE A 170 -3.90 -11.65 5.42
C ILE A 170 -3.86 -13.17 5.26
N ALA A 171 -2.92 -13.71 4.50
CA ALA A 171 -2.79 -15.16 4.33
C ALA A 171 -2.44 -15.86 5.64
N LEU A 172 -1.50 -15.33 6.43
CA LEU A 172 -1.20 -15.87 7.76
C LEU A 172 -2.40 -15.78 8.71
N ALA A 173 -3.18 -14.70 8.67
CA ALA A 173 -4.38 -14.57 9.50
C ALA A 173 -5.43 -15.63 9.12
N ILE A 174 -5.65 -15.88 7.83
CA ILE A 174 -6.58 -16.90 7.33
C ILE A 174 -6.12 -18.32 7.75
N GLU A 175 -4.82 -18.57 7.76
CA GLU A 175 -4.23 -19.88 8.10
C GLU A 175 -4.25 -20.19 9.61
N GLN A 176 -4.62 -19.25 10.48
CA GLN A 176 -4.70 -19.46 11.93
C GLN A 176 -5.96 -20.22 12.35
N ALA A 177 -5.92 -21.53 12.33
CA ALA A 177 -7.08 -22.40 12.61
C ALA A 177 -7.70 -22.21 14.02
N GLY A 178 -6.94 -21.77 15.00
CA GLY A 178 -7.41 -21.56 16.39
C GLY A 178 -8.04 -20.20 16.66
N MET A 179 -8.06 -19.30 15.66
CA MET A 179 -8.60 -17.95 15.83
C MET A 179 -10.10 -17.93 15.49
N PRO A 180 -10.97 -17.29 16.30
CA PRO A 180 -12.38 -17.11 15.96
C PRO A 180 -12.59 -16.41 14.62
N ASP A 181 -13.60 -16.78 13.86
CA ASP A 181 -13.86 -16.28 12.51
C ASP A 181 -14.01 -14.76 12.45
N PHE A 182 -14.71 -14.16 13.39
CA PHE A 182 -14.89 -12.72 13.43
C PHE A 182 -13.56 -11.96 13.55
N ARG A 183 -12.58 -12.53 14.26
CA ARG A 183 -11.26 -11.94 14.45
C ARG A 183 -10.35 -12.19 13.25
N ARG A 184 -10.43 -13.39 12.69
CA ARG A 184 -9.65 -13.82 11.52
C ARG A 184 -10.00 -13.03 10.27
N ASN A 185 -11.27 -12.61 10.13
CA ASN A 185 -11.79 -11.89 8.99
C ASN A 185 -12.03 -10.39 9.27
N ALA A 186 -11.66 -9.87 10.44
CA ALA A 186 -11.81 -8.46 10.76
C ALA A 186 -10.77 -7.62 10.01
N GLY A 187 -11.23 -6.61 9.27
CA GLY A 187 -10.40 -5.68 8.51
C GLY A 187 -10.37 -4.28 9.16
N TYR A 188 -9.61 -4.10 10.24
CA TYR A 188 -9.40 -2.77 10.83
C TYR A 188 -8.32 -2.01 10.05
N THR A 189 -8.64 -0.80 9.61
CA THR A 189 -7.75 0.01 8.75
C THR A 189 -6.36 0.19 9.36
N ALA A 190 -6.25 0.55 10.64
CA ALA A 190 -4.95 0.72 11.29
C ALA A 190 -4.13 -0.57 11.33
N TYR A 191 -4.76 -1.73 11.38
CA TYR A 191 -4.07 -3.02 11.37
C TYR A 191 -3.65 -3.43 9.96
N VAL A 192 -4.55 -3.32 8.98
CA VAL A 192 -4.30 -3.79 7.61
C VAL A 192 -3.39 -2.82 6.86
N GLU A 193 -3.76 -1.55 6.82
CA GLU A 193 -2.97 -0.53 6.11
C GLU A 193 -1.71 -0.13 6.90
N GLY A 194 -1.79 -0.09 8.22
CA GLY A 194 -0.63 0.20 9.06
C GLY A 194 0.47 -0.84 8.93
N TRP A 195 0.12 -2.13 8.81
CA TRP A 195 1.08 -3.19 8.52
C TRP A 195 1.69 -3.03 7.12
N ALA A 196 0.86 -2.80 6.09
CA ALA A 196 1.34 -2.64 4.73
C ALA A 196 2.26 -1.42 4.59
N LEU A 197 1.90 -0.29 5.22
CA LEU A 197 2.74 0.91 5.28
C LEU A 197 4.07 0.66 6.03
N TYR A 198 4.03 -0.08 7.15
CA TYR A 198 5.26 -0.50 7.84
C TYR A 198 6.14 -1.38 6.94
N SER A 199 5.52 -2.28 6.19
CA SER A 199 6.22 -3.18 5.26
C SER A 199 7.00 -2.42 4.19
N GLU A 200 6.53 -1.26 3.74
CA GLU A 200 7.25 -0.39 2.81
C GLU A 200 8.63 0.02 3.33
N SER A 201 8.80 0.12 4.66
CA SER A 201 10.09 0.44 5.28
C SER A 201 11.06 -0.74 5.37
N LEU A 202 10.63 -1.94 5.01
CA LEU A 202 11.44 -3.17 5.02
C LEU A 202 12.01 -3.52 3.64
N GLY A 203 11.51 -2.84 2.58
CA GLY A 203 11.92 -3.06 1.19
C GLY A 203 13.21 -2.37 0.78
#